data_97a04731ffa235680ece60d6904a1c72
#
_entry.id   97a04731ffa235680ece60d6904a1c72
#
_cell.length_a   1.000
_cell.length_b   1.000
_cell.length_c   1.000
_cell.angle_alpha   90.00
_cell.angle_beta   90.00
_cell.angle_gamma   90.00
#
_symmetry.space_group_name_H-M   'P 1'
#
loop_
_entity.id
_entity.type
_entity.pdbx_description
1 polymer ?
#
loop_
_entity_poly.entity_id
_entity_poly.type
_entity_poly.pdbx_seq_one_letter_code
_entity_poly.pdbx_strand_id
1 'polypeptide(L)'
;YVDKCLLTARNLDMPRRVRFKARYKHKARTASDAEFAKGRTYKDFQAYMEKNPDVQVCEMDTVIGRPGGKALLTLIFRSCNLMIAVLLERDTQDCVIEALNMLYATMGAATFRKLCGVILTDRGME
;
A
#
# COMPACT_ATOMS: atom_id res chain seq x y z
N TYR A 1 18.17 -23.12 10.21
CA TYR A 1 18.46 -24.42 9.57
C TYR A 1 19.97 -24.69 9.55
N VAL A 2 20.76 -23.74 9.03
CA VAL A 2 22.22 -23.87 8.94
C VAL A 2 22.88 -24.03 10.31
N ASP A 3 22.39 -23.29 11.33
CA ASP A 3 22.93 -23.37 12.68
C ASP A 3 22.63 -24.69 13.40
N LYS A 4 21.63 -25.46 12.94
CA LYS A 4 21.16 -26.67 13.59
C LYS A 4 21.46 -27.97 12.83
N CYS A 5 21.65 -27.87 11.51
CA CYS A 5 21.66 -29.07 10.65
C CYS A 5 22.99 -29.33 9.96
N LEU A 6 23.91 -28.37 9.93
CA LEU A 6 25.22 -28.51 9.29
C LEU A 6 26.33 -28.45 10.34
N LEU A 7 27.01 -29.59 10.56
CA LEU A 7 28.06 -29.73 11.57
C LEU A 7 29.33 -28.92 11.23
N THR A 8 29.59 -28.68 9.95
CA THR A 8 30.83 -28.06 9.46
C THR A 8 30.66 -26.63 8.96
N ALA A 9 29.46 -26.26 8.45
CA ALA A 9 29.18 -24.90 7.99
C ALA A 9 28.29 -24.16 8.98
N ARG A 10 28.72 -23.00 9.42
CA ARG A 10 27.96 -22.12 10.32
C ARG A 10 27.32 -20.97 9.54
N ASN A 11 26.33 -20.33 10.12
CA ASN A 11 25.70 -19.16 9.55
C ASN A 11 26.70 -18.03 9.19
N LEU A 12 27.82 -17.96 9.92
CA LEU A 12 28.89 -17.00 9.67
C LEU A 12 29.66 -17.28 8.38
N ASP A 13 29.66 -18.52 7.92
CA ASP A 13 30.37 -18.96 6.73
C ASP A 13 29.61 -18.63 5.42
N MET A 14 28.37 -18.14 5.55
CA MET A 14 27.52 -17.79 4.41
C MET A 14 27.88 -16.41 3.84
N PRO A 15 28.07 -16.26 2.52
CA PRO A 15 28.58 -15.03 1.89
C PRO A 15 27.77 -13.75 2.19
N ARG A 16 26.51 -13.88 2.53
CA ARG A 16 25.62 -12.74 2.80
C ARG A 16 25.43 -12.41 4.27
N ARG A 17 25.89 -13.27 5.18
CA ARG A 17 25.69 -13.07 6.61
C ARG A 17 26.61 -12.05 7.23
N VAL A 18 27.79 -11.89 6.69
CA VAL A 18 28.80 -10.94 7.20
C VAL A 18 28.44 -9.47 6.94
N ARG A 19 27.47 -9.24 6.05
CA ARG A 19 26.96 -7.88 5.80
C ARG A 19 25.76 -7.60 6.70
N PHE A 20 25.99 -7.23 7.93
CA PHE A 20 24.93 -6.68 8.79
C PHE A 20 24.50 -5.33 8.21
N LYS A 21 23.33 -5.27 7.58
CA LYS A 21 22.66 -3.98 7.40
C LYS A 21 22.33 -3.44 8.79
N ALA A 22 22.87 -2.26 9.10
CA ALA A 22 22.44 -1.55 10.30
C ALA A 22 20.90 -1.51 10.30
N ARG A 23 20.27 -2.00 11.37
CA ARG A 23 18.82 -1.87 11.52
C ARG A 23 18.53 -0.39 11.62
N TYR A 24 17.88 0.17 10.61
CA TYR A 24 17.35 1.51 10.73
C TYR A 24 16.40 1.53 11.91
N LYS A 25 16.69 2.37 12.89
CA LYS A 25 15.71 2.64 13.96
C LYS A 25 14.47 3.19 13.28
N HIS A 26 13.34 2.54 13.46
CA HIS A 26 12.08 3.11 13.01
C HIS A 26 11.96 4.51 13.64
N LYS A 27 11.76 5.52 12.81
CA LYS A 27 11.47 6.86 13.31
C LYS A 27 10.26 6.78 14.23
N ALA A 28 10.36 7.36 15.42
CA ALA A 28 9.20 7.48 16.29
C ALA A 28 8.11 8.25 15.53
N ARG A 29 6.85 7.79 15.65
CA ARG A 29 5.71 8.49 15.06
C ARG A 29 5.67 9.91 15.59
N THR A 30 5.54 10.87 14.69
CA THR A 30 5.31 12.27 15.06
C THR A 30 3.87 12.44 15.55
N ALA A 31 3.61 13.54 16.30
CA ALA A 31 2.24 13.85 16.73
C ALA A 31 1.28 14.03 15.53
N SER A 32 1.78 14.60 14.43
CA SER A 32 1.04 14.75 13.19
C SER A 32 0.66 13.40 12.56
N ASP A 33 1.56 12.41 12.59
CA ASP A 33 1.27 11.06 12.08
C ASP A 33 0.18 10.36 12.91
N ALA A 34 0.17 10.61 14.22
CA ALA A 34 -0.85 10.04 15.12
C ALA A 34 -2.23 10.67 14.88
N GLU A 35 -2.28 11.97 14.63
CA GLU A 35 -3.51 12.69 14.32
C GLU A 35 -4.07 12.29 12.95
N PHE A 36 -3.22 12.19 11.94
CA PHE A 36 -3.59 11.72 10.61
C PHE A 36 -4.13 10.29 10.61
N ALA A 37 -3.58 9.42 11.47
CA ALA A 37 -4.02 8.02 11.59
C ALA A 37 -5.36 7.85 12.33
N LYS A 38 -5.88 8.90 12.97
CA LYS A 38 -7.13 8.84 13.73
C LYS A 38 -8.32 8.57 12.80
N GLY A 39 -9.08 7.52 13.09
CA GLY A 39 -10.20 7.08 12.25
C GLY A 39 -9.79 6.40 10.93
N ARG A 40 -8.50 6.13 10.73
CA ARG A 40 -7.94 5.52 9.51
C ARG A 40 -7.08 4.29 9.81
N THR A 41 -7.29 3.67 10.96
CA THR A 41 -6.58 2.44 11.32
C THR A 41 -7.30 1.22 10.77
N TYR A 42 -6.60 0.09 10.67
CA TYR A 42 -7.22 -1.18 10.26
C TYR A 42 -8.37 -1.60 11.20
N LYS A 43 -8.29 -1.25 12.49
CA LYS A 43 -9.37 -1.50 13.46
C LYS A 43 -10.61 -0.65 13.14
N ASP A 44 -10.40 0.62 12.77
CA ASP A 44 -11.50 1.51 12.35
C ASP A 44 -12.16 0.98 11.07
N PHE A 45 -11.37 0.49 10.12
CA PHE A 45 -11.86 -0.17 8.92
C PHE A 45 -12.70 -1.40 9.26
N GLN A 46 -12.23 -2.30 10.14
CA GLN A 46 -12.99 -3.48 10.54
C GLN A 46 -14.33 -3.08 11.19
N ALA A 47 -14.31 -2.14 12.13
CA ALA A 47 -15.52 -1.65 12.80
C ALA A 47 -16.51 -0.96 11.82
N TYR A 48 -15.97 -0.31 10.77
CA TYR A 48 -16.79 0.29 9.72
C TYR A 48 -17.46 -0.79 8.86
N MET A 49 -16.72 -1.82 8.45
CA MET A 49 -17.23 -2.92 7.62
C MET A 49 -18.26 -3.78 8.36
N GLU A 50 -18.12 -3.98 9.68
CA GLU A 50 -19.13 -4.66 10.50
C GLU A 50 -20.49 -3.92 10.47
N LYS A 51 -20.46 -2.59 10.43
CA LYS A 51 -21.66 -1.75 10.35
C LYS A 51 -22.21 -1.60 8.94
N ASN A 52 -21.36 -1.78 7.93
CA ASN A 52 -21.69 -1.52 6.53
C ASN A 52 -21.19 -2.69 5.64
N PRO A 53 -21.78 -3.88 5.75
CA PRO A 53 -21.28 -5.08 5.05
C PRO A 53 -21.38 -5.00 3.52
N ASP A 54 -22.30 -4.17 3.01
CA ASP A 54 -22.54 -4.03 1.57
C ASP A 54 -21.60 -3.03 0.87
N VAL A 55 -20.76 -2.32 1.63
CA VAL A 55 -19.85 -1.34 1.08
C VAL A 55 -18.72 -2.02 0.31
N GLN A 56 -18.50 -1.57 -0.92
CA GLN A 56 -17.44 -2.11 -1.77
C GLN A 56 -16.08 -1.59 -1.32
N VAL A 57 -15.11 -2.49 -1.29
CA VAL A 57 -13.73 -2.19 -0.93
C VAL A 57 -12.85 -2.25 -2.17
N CYS A 58 -12.09 -1.17 -2.38
CA CYS A 58 -11.05 -1.07 -3.38
C CYS A 58 -9.69 -1.02 -2.69
N GLU A 59 -8.76 -1.86 -3.09
CA GLU A 59 -7.37 -1.81 -2.64
C GLU A 59 -6.57 -0.97 -3.63
N MET A 60 -5.79 -0.04 -3.12
CA MET A 60 -4.95 0.85 -3.92
C MET A 60 -3.50 0.72 -3.49
N ASP A 61 -2.62 0.58 -4.47
CA ASP A 61 -1.18 0.47 -4.26
C ASP A 61 -0.41 1.08 -5.43
N THR A 62 0.84 1.52 -5.18
CA THR A 62 1.73 2.01 -6.23
C THR A 62 2.92 1.09 -6.44
N VAL A 63 3.19 0.75 -7.68
CA VAL A 63 4.35 -0.06 -8.08
C VAL A 63 5.39 0.85 -8.72
N ILE A 64 6.52 1.00 -8.05
CA ILE A 64 7.63 1.85 -8.49
C ILE A 64 8.66 1.00 -9.23
N GLY A 65 8.94 1.35 -10.49
CA GLY A 65 9.98 0.67 -11.28
C GLY A 65 11.39 1.11 -10.91
N ARG A 66 11.65 2.40 -11.01
CA ARG A 66 12.94 3.01 -10.64
C ARG A 66 12.69 4.24 -9.77
N PRO A 67 13.52 4.49 -8.75
CA PRO A 67 13.40 5.71 -7.96
C PRO A 67 13.41 6.97 -8.84
N GLY A 68 12.41 7.83 -8.68
CA GLY A 68 12.24 9.05 -9.47
C GLY A 68 11.72 8.84 -10.90
N GLY A 69 11.41 7.61 -11.30
CA GLY A 69 10.80 7.26 -12.58
C GLY A 69 9.28 7.18 -12.52
N LYS A 70 8.71 6.61 -13.60
CA LYS A 70 7.28 6.33 -13.67
C LYS A 70 6.88 5.27 -12.66
N ALA A 71 5.65 5.41 -12.16
CA ALA A 71 5.01 4.44 -11.27
C ALA A 71 3.71 3.93 -11.89
N LEU A 72 3.19 2.84 -11.37
CA LEU A 72 1.93 2.27 -11.77
C LEU A 72 0.99 2.29 -10.57
N LEU A 73 -0.08 3.09 -10.65
CA LEU A 73 -1.16 3.04 -9.68
C LEU A 73 -2.06 1.86 -10.00
N THR A 74 -2.27 0.98 -9.05
CA THR A 74 -3.15 -0.17 -9.16
C THR A 74 -4.35 -0.02 -8.24
N LEU A 75 -5.53 -0.33 -8.75
CA LEU A 75 -6.78 -0.39 -8.00
C LEU A 75 -7.39 -1.78 -8.19
N ILE A 76 -7.59 -2.50 -7.11
CA ILE A 76 -8.19 -3.84 -7.11
C ILE A 76 -9.56 -3.78 -6.44
N PHE A 77 -10.59 -4.13 -7.19
CA PHE A 77 -11.96 -4.19 -6.70
C PHE A 77 -12.26 -5.60 -6.17
N ARG A 78 -12.34 -5.75 -4.85
CA ARG A 78 -12.54 -7.06 -4.21
C ARG A 78 -13.80 -7.79 -4.66
N SER A 79 -14.85 -7.05 -4.98
CA SER A 79 -16.15 -7.63 -5.37
C SER A 79 -16.14 -8.41 -6.68
N CYS A 80 -15.28 -8.03 -7.62
CA CYS A 80 -15.24 -8.63 -8.96
C CYS A 80 -13.84 -9.07 -9.39
N ASN A 81 -12.82 -8.92 -8.53
CA ASN A 81 -11.42 -9.19 -8.83
C ASN A 81 -10.89 -8.42 -10.07
N LEU A 82 -11.53 -7.31 -10.42
CA LEU A 82 -11.06 -6.45 -11.48
C LEU A 82 -9.90 -5.61 -10.96
N MET A 83 -8.82 -5.54 -11.72
CA MET A 83 -7.72 -4.64 -11.48
C MET A 83 -7.66 -3.58 -12.58
N ILE A 84 -7.60 -2.31 -12.18
CA ILE A 84 -7.29 -1.19 -13.06
C ILE A 84 -5.88 -0.74 -12.75
N ALA A 85 -5.08 -0.48 -13.77
CA ALA A 85 -3.74 0.04 -13.64
C ALA A 85 -3.60 1.35 -14.44
N VAL A 86 -3.11 2.40 -13.79
CA VAL A 86 -2.90 3.72 -14.37
C VAL A 86 -1.42 4.08 -14.29
N LEU A 87 -0.82 4.44 -15.42
CA LEU A 87 0.57 4.87 -15.46
C LEU A 87 0.68 6.30 -14.94
N LEU A 88 1.49 6.49 -13.90
CA LEU A 88 1.83 7.78 -13.33
C LEU A 88 3.19 8.24 -13.87
N GLU A 89 3.33 9.53 -14.14
CA GLU A 89 4.63 10.11 -14.52
C GLU A 89 5.63 10.09 -13.36
N ARG A 90 5.15 10.20 -12.12
CA ARG A 90 5.95 10.10 -10.89
C ARG A 90 5.11 9.52 -9.77
N ASP A 91 5.78 8.92 -8.78
CA ASP A 91 5.17 8.49 -7.53
C ASP A 91 5.05 9.70 -6.58
N THR A 92 4.00 10.49 -6.79
CA THR A 92 3.66 11.66 -5.98
C THR A 92 2.16 11.73 -5.73
N GLN A 93 1.78 12.32 -4.59
CA GLN A 93 0.37 12.50 -4.24
C GLN A 93 -0.44 13.22 -5.33
N ASP A 94 0.15 14.24 -5.96
CA ASP A 94 -0.52 14.99 -7.04
C ASP A 94 -0.86 14.08 -8.22
N CYS A 95 0.10 13.24 -8.67
CA CYS A 95 -0.14 12.31 -9.77
C CYS A 95 -1.20 11.25 -9.40
N VAL A 96 -1.24 10.79 -8.16
CA VAL A 96 -2.28 9.86 -7.67
C VAL A 96 -3.65 10.55 -7.68
N ILE A 97 -3.74 11.79 -7.20
CA ILE A 97 -4.98 12.57 -7.20
C ILE A 97 -5.48 12.82 -8.64
N GLU A 98 -4.60 13.18 -9.56
CA GLU A 98 -4.93 13.34 -10.97
C GLU A 98 -5.48 12.05 -11.59
N ALA A 99 -4.84 10.91 -11.32
CA ALA A 99 -5.29 9.60 -11.79
C ALA A 99 -6.67 9.24 -11.23
N LEU A 100 -6.90 9.45 -9.94
CA LEU A 100 -8.21 9.21 -9.31
C LEU A 100 -9.29 10.14 -9.88
N ASN A 101 -8.98 11.42 -10.13
CA ASN A 101 -9.89 12.36 -10.75
C ASN A 101 -10.24 11.96 -12.20
N MET A 102 -9.26 11.49 -12.96
CA MET A 102 -9.48 10.96 -14.30
C MET A 102 -10.41 9.74 -14.26
N LEU A 103 -10.17 8.78 -13.35
CA LEU A 103 -11.03 7.62 -13.18
C LEU A 103 -12.45 8.02 -12.75
N TYR A 104 -12.56 8.95 -11.81
CA TYR A 104 -13.85 9.50 -11.37
C TYR A 104 -14.64 10.13 -12.52
N ALA A 105 -13.99 10.92 -13.38
CA ALA A 105 -14.61 11.53 -14.54
C ALA A 105 -15.01 10.49 -15.59
N THR A 106 -14.16 9.47 -15.82
CA THR A 106 -14.40 8.45 -16.85
C THR A 106 -15.50 7.48 -16.45
N MET A 107 -15.51 7.03 -15.20
CA MET A 107 -16.51 6.06 -14.68
C MET A 107 -17.83 6.73 -14.31
N GLY A 108 -17.83 8.02 -14.07
CA GLY A 108 -18.94 8.79 -13.53
C GLY A 108 -19.05 8.66 -12.01
N ALA A 109 -19.55 9.72 -11.38
CA ALA A 109 -19.61 9.86 -9.93
C ALA A 109 -20.35 8.72 -9.21
N ALA A 110 -21.47 8.27 -9.77
CA ALA A 110 -22.30 7.21 -9.16
C ALA A 110 -21.57 5.87 -9.15
N THR A 111 -20.95 5.50 -10.28
CA THR A 111 -20.21 4.24 -10.42
C THR A 111 -18.97 4.24 -9.54
N PHE A 112 -18.19 5.33 -9.56
CA PHE A 112 -16.99 5.45 -8.75
C PHE A 112 -17.30 5.32 -7.24
N ARG A 113 -18.32 6.03 -6.74
CA ARG A 113 -18.73 5.94 -5.34
C ARG A 113 -19.22 4.56 -4.94
N LYS A 114 -19.87 3.86 -5.85
CA LYS A 114 -20.34 2.49 -5.62
C LYS A 114 -19.18 1.50 -5.53
N LEU A 115 -18.19 1.60 -6.40
CA LEU A 115 -17.04 0.69 -6.47
C LEU A 115 -15.94 1.03 -5.45
N CYS A 116 -15.74 2.31 -5.17
CA CYS A 116 -14.73 2.82 -4.26
C CYS A 116 -15.36 3.36 -2.97
N GLY A 117 -16.30 2.62 -2.37
CA GLY A 117 -16.95 3.03 -1.12
C GLY A 117 -15.95 3.15 0.03
N VAL A 118 -14.95 2.27 0.07
CA VAL A 118 -13.75 2.36 0.90
C VAL A 118 -12.53 2.08 0.05
N ILE A 119 -11.52 2.92 0.16
CA ILE A 119 -10.20 2.70 -0.46
C ILE A 119 -9.23 2.33 0.65
N LEU A 120 -8.62 1.14 0.54
CA LEU A 120 -7.54 0.69 1.41
C LEU A 120 -6.21 0.95 0.73
N THR A 121 -5.32 1.62 1.43
CA THR A 121 -3.93 1.79 1.02
C THR A 121 -3.03 1.15 2.07
N ASP A 122 -1.82 0.78 1.67
CA ASP A 122 -0.77 0.56 2.65
C ASP A 122 -0.31 1.93 3.22
N ARG A 123 0.70 1.94 4.06
CA ARG A 123 1.24 3.18 4.62
C ARG A 123 2.38 3.72 3.75
N GLY A 124 2.20 3.70 2.45
CA GLY A 124 3.11 4.32 1.51
C GLY A 124 3.21 5.84 1.71
N MET A 125 4.07 6.46 0.94
CA MET A 125 4.29 7.91 0.96
C MET A 125 3.39 8.66 -0.04
N GLU A 126 2.45 7.94 -0.67
CA GLU A 126 1.47 8.46 -1.62
C GLU A 126 0.48 9.45 -0.97
#